data_692ef82556fd7d48ab57989b56704854
#
_entry.id   692ef82556fd7d48ab57989b56704854
#
_cell.length_a   1.000
_cell.length_b   1.000
_cell.length_c   1.000
_cell.angle_alpha   90.00
_cell.angle_beta   90.00
_cell.angle_gamma   90.00
#
_symmetry.space_group_name_H-M   'P 1'
#
loop_
_entity.id
_entity.type
_entity.pdbx_description
1 polymer ?
#
loop_
_entity_poly.entity_id
_entity_poly.type
_entity_poly.pdbx_seq_one_letter_code
_entity_poly.pdbx_strand_id
1 'polypeptide(L)'
;RNENNKTVWFNSRYYRANLLWKNQDFSFRDIHLFDERFKSQYVDKPGESSQFFFYTLPMVDGYMWSTPEDRAGMQIVQHNASGEKKVVRLNPPTITEPDIKTLVVTCTDVENHSFKMTFTESDFEISCDTNDKDFRWSLDLHTASSELPFKEIEGQNIMAEFQGFKYVIRCLDGKPEISG
;
A
#
# COMPACT_ATOMS: atom_id res chain seq x y z
N ARG A 1 1.49 -26.55 2.82
CA ARG A 1 2.26 -25.31 2.62
C ARG A 1 1.80 -24.72 1.29
N ASN A 2 1.32 -23.48 1.28
CA ASN A 2 1.00 -22.77 0.04
C ASN A 2 2.31 -22.23 -0.55
N GLU A 3 2.93 -23.00 -1.44
CA GLU A 3 4.27 -22.72 -1.97
C GLU A 3 4.31 -21.49 -2.89
N ASN A 4 3.14 -20.96 -3.26
CA ASN A 4 3.01 -19.84 -4.22
C ASN A 4 2.76 -18.48 -3.56
N ASN A 5 2.81 -18.39 -2.23
CA ASN A 5 2.70 -17.10 -1.55
C ASN A 5 4.09 -16.47 -1.42
N LYS A 6 4.20 -15.21 -1.83
CA LYS A 6 5.41 -14.41 -1.69
C LYS A 6 5.10 -13.12 -0.97
N THR A 7 6.02 -12.67 -0.16
CA THR A 7 5.94 -11.38 0.51
C THR A 7 7.26 -10.64 0.41
N VAL A 8 7.17 -9.34 0.22
CA VAL A 8 8.32 -8.43 0.22
C VAL A 8 8.05 -7.36 1.27
N TRP A 9 9.05 -7.10 2.09
CA TRP A 9 9.02 -6.06 3.10
C TRP A 9 10.06 -4.99 2.79
N PHE A 10 9.63 -3.75 2.87
CA PHE A 10 10.51 -2.59 2.90
C PHE A 10 10.28 -1.83 4.21
N ASN A 11 11.36 -1.46 4.88
CA ASN A 11 11.31 -0.66 6.10
C ASN A 11 12.34 0.45 6.02
N SER A 12 11.89 1.66 6.25
CA SER A 12 12.74 2.85 6.38
C SER A 12 12.50 3.55 7.73
N ARG A 13 13.13 4.70 7.92
CA ARG A 13 12.84 5.56 9.07
C ARG A 13 11.43 6.16 9.03
N TYR A 14 10.86 6.36 7.84
CA TYR A 14 9.62 7.12 7.66
C TYR A 14 8.40 6.27 7.37
N TYR A 15 8.58 5.05 6.87
CA TYR A 15 7.48 4.15 6.59
C TYR A 15 7.93 2.70 6.46
N ARG A 16 6.96 1.80 6.54
CA ARG A 16 7.11 0.43 6.11
C ARG A 16 6.08 0.11 5.03
N ALA A 17 6.41 -0.82 4.15
CA ALA A 17 5.50 -1.38 3.16
C ALA A 17 5.60 -2.90 3.14
N ASN A 18 4.48 -3.59 3.02
CA ASN A 18 4.41 -5.02 2.79
C ASN A 18 3.64 -5.31 1.51
N LEU A 19 4.31 -5.96 0.58
CA LEU A 19 3.77 -6.45 -0.66
C LEU A 19 3.49 -7.95 -0.52
N LEU A 20 2.33 -8.38 -0.97
CA LEU A 20 1.89 -9.77 -0.87
C LEU A 20 1.40 -10.28 -2.22
N TRP A 21 1.92 -11.42 -2.62
CA TRP A 21 1.41 -12.24 -3.74
C TRP A 21 0.81 -13.51 -3.16
N LYS A 22 -0.44 -13.80 -3.50
CA LYS A 22 -1.08 -15.09 -3.32
C LYS A 22 -1.36 -15.68 -4.70
N ASN A 23 -0.47 -16.55 -5.15
CA ASN A 23 -0.36 -16.89 -6.57
C ASN A 23 -0.05 -15.63 -7.39
N GLN A 24 -0.99 -15.15 -8.20
CA GLN A 24 -0.89 -13.92 -8.98
C GLN A 24 -1.71 -12.76 -8.39
N ASP A 25 -2.46 -13.00 -7.32
CA ASP A 25 -3.23 -11.95 -6.66
C ASP A 25 -2.29 -11.09 -5.82
N PHE A 26 -1.99 -9.90 -6.33
CA PHE A 26 -1.10 -8.93 -5.73
C PHE A 26 -1.86 -7.89 -4.92
N SER A 27 -1.30 -7.51 -3.78
CA SER A 27 -1.72 -6.32 -3.03
C SER A 27 -0.58 -5.75 -2.20
N PHE A 28 -0.60 -4.44 -2.00
CA PHE A 28 0.03 -3.84 -0.81
C PHE A 28 -0.84 -4.20 0.39
N ARG A 29 -0.35 -5.08 1.22
CA ARG A 29 -1.06 -5.53 2.40
C ARG A 29 -1.02 -4.49 3.52
N ASP A 30 0.16 -3.91 3.74
CA ASP A 30 0.37 -2.90 4.77
C ASP A 30 1.24 -1.78 4.20
N ILE A 31 0.86 -0.53 4.46
CA ILE A 31 1.71 0.65 4.34
C ILE A 31 1.44 1.51 5.57
N HIS A 32 2.44 1.67 6.41
CA HIS A 32 2.34 2.46 7.64
C HIS A 32 3.43 3.51 7.67
N LEU A 33 3.04 4.72 8.06
CA LEU A 33 3.94 5.85 8.22
C LEU A 33 4.45 5.91 9.66
N PHE A 34 5.66 6.40 9.84
CA PHE A 34 6.29 6.64 11.13
C PHE A 34 6.49 8.12 11.34
N ASP A 35 6.02 8.64 12.46
CA ASP A 35 6.22 10.01 12.89
C ASP A 35 6.60 10.00 14.38
N GLU A 36 7.74 10.58 14.73
CA GLU A 36 8.26 10.59 16.11
C GLU A 36 7.32 11.33 17.07
N ARG A 37 6.43 12.18 16.57
CA ARG A 37 5.41 12.89 17.34
C ARG A 37 4.21 12.02 17.69
N PHE A 38 3.99 10.92 16.94
CA PHE A 38 2.95 9.93 17.23
C PHE A 38 3.48 8.92 18.23
N LYS A 39 3.19 9.16 19.52
CA LYS A 39 3.68 8.33 20.62
C LYS A 39 2.92 7.00 20.66
N SER A 40 3.68 5.91 20.73
CA SER A 40 3.11 4.61 21.09
C SER A 40 2.53 4.68 22.50
N GLN A 41 1.34 4.12 22.72
CA GLN A 41 0.70 4.02 24.04
C GLN A 41 1.56 3.32 25.10
N TYR A 42 2.57 2.55 24.68
CA TYR A 42 3.50 1.83 25.59
C TYR A 42 4.69 2.66 26.06
N VAL A 43 4.86 3.87 25.55
CA VAL A 43 5.90 4.78 26.03
C VAL A 43 5.57 5.29 27.44
N ASP A 44 4.29 5.55 27.70
CA ASP A 44 3.83 6.16 28.94
C ASP A 44 3.22 5.16 29.92
N LYS A 45 2.89 3.94 29.50
CA LYS A 45 2.27 2.89 30.33
C LYS A 45 2.85 1.51 30.05
N PRO A 46 3.15 0.70 31.07
CA PRO A 46 3.48 -0.69 30.88
C PRO A 46 2.34 -1.44 30.18
N GLY A 47 2.68 -2.38 29.30
CA GLY A 47 1.68 -3.27 28.71
C GLY A 47 1.06 -4.18 29.78
N GLU A 48 -0.25 -4.12 29.95
CA GLU A 48 -1.01 -4.93 30.91
C GLU A 48 -1.55 -6.22 30.30
N SER A 49 -1.33 -6.45 29.01
CA SER A 49 -1.86 -7.58 28.26
C SER A 49 -0.75 -8.28 27.48
N SER A 50 -0.91 -9.60 27.26
CA SER A 50 -0.07 -10.35 26.32
C SER A 50 -0.35 -10.02 24.85
N GLN A 51 -1.38 -9.25 24.56
CA GLN A 51 -1.69 -8.72 23.24
C GLN A 51 -1.10 -7.32 23.11
N PHE A 52 -0.04 -7.20 22.33
CA PHE A 52 0.59 -5.92 22.03
C PHE A 52 0.12 -5.44 20.66
N PHE A 53 -0.53 -4.29 20.62
CA PHE A 53 -0.87 -3.60 19.37
C PHE A 53 0.07 -2.42 19.21
N PHE A 54 0.99 -2.51 18.26
CA PHE A 54 1.79 -1.38 17.86
C PHE A 54 1.01 -0.57 16.83
N TYR A 55 0.41 0.52 17.29
CA TYR A 55 -0.23 1.45 16.38
C TYR A 55 0.84 2.33 15.73
N THR A 56 0.75 2.42 14.43
CA THR A 56 1.49 3.34 13.57
C THR A 56 0.47 4.02 12.66
N LEU A 57 0.84 5.06 11.93
CA LEU A 57 -0.09 5.83 11.11
C LEU A 57 -0.44 5.04 9.83
N PRO A 58 -1.66 4.51 9.68
CA PRO A 58 -1.98 3.63 8.57
C PRO A 58 -2.27 4.42 7.29
N MET A 59 -1.64 4.02 6.19
CA MET A 59 -2.08 4.31 4.83
C MET A 59 -2.82 3.11 4.24
N VAL A 60 -2.33 1.91 4.52
CA VAL A 60 -2.98 0.63 4.24
C VAL A 60 -2.77 -0.28 5.44
N ASP A 61 -3.83 -0.85 5.98
CA ASP A 61 -3.77 -1.80 7.08
C ASP A 61 -4.57 -3.06 6.75
N GLY A 62 -3.90 -4.03 6.17
CA GLY A 62 -4.49 -5.30 5.76
C GLY A 62 -4.82 -6.21 6.94
N TYR A 63 -4.48 -5.87 8.17
CA TYR A 63 -4.85 -6.61 9.35
C TYR A 63 -6.11 -6.05 10.01
N MET A 64 -6.10 -4.75 10.34
CA MET A 64 -7.20 -4.12 11.07
C MET A 64 -8.43 -3.87 10.18
N TRP A 65 -8.24 -3.70 8.88
CA TRP A 65 -9.30 -3.38 7.94
C TRP A 65 -9.88 -4.59 7.20
N SER A 66 -9.35 -5.78 7.45
CA SER A 66 -9.87 -7.03 6.88
C SER A 66 -10.96 -7.64 7.73
N THR A 67 -11.88 -8.35 7.07
CA THR A 67 -12.77 -9.32 7.69
C THR A 67 -12.33 -10.75 7.35
N PRO A 68 -12.92 -11.78 7.97
CA PRO A 68 -12.64 -13.16 7.56
C PRO A 68 -12.98 -13.44 6.08
N GLU A 69 -13.99 -12.76 5.55
CA GLU A 69 -14.51 -12.94 4.18
C GLU A 69 -13.82 -12.01 3.18
N ASP A 70 -13.35 -10.83 3.64
CA ASP A 70 -12.82 -9.79 2.77
C ASP A 70 -11.50 -9.24 3.30
N ARG A 71 -10.47 -9.25 2.46
CA ARG A 71 -9.11 -8.81 2.81
C ARG A 71 -8.84 -7.45 2.28
N ALA A 72 -8.59 -6.53 3.19
CA ALA A 72 -8.13 -5.19 2.86
C ALA A 72 -6.72 -5.22 2.24
N GLY A 73 -6.49 -4.25 1.37
CA GLY A 73 -5.20 -4.01 0.73
C GLY A 73 -5.33 -3.01 -0.40
N MET A 74 -4.21 -2.48 -0.85
CA MET A 74 -4.20 -1.61 -2.01
C MET A 74 -3.78 -2.41 -3.24
N GLN A 75 -4.59 -2.35 -4.29
CA GLN A 75 -4.44 -3.16 -5.50
C GLN A 75 -4.19 -2.28 -6.72
N ILE A 76 -3.50 -2.83 -7.70
CA ILE A 76 -3.42 -2.23 -9.04
C ILE A 76 -4.68 -2.61 -9.80
N VAL A 77 -5.37 -1.62 -10.34
CA VAL A 77 -6.64 -1.78 -11.05
C VAL A 77 -6.51 -1.18 -12.44
N GLN A 78 -6.84 -1.97 -13.46
CA GLN A 78 -6.94 -1.53 -14.84
C GLN A 78 -8.34 -0.96 -15.11
N HIS A 79 -8.41 0.11 -15.87
CA HIS A 79 -9.64 0.74 -16.31
C HIS A 79 -9.81 0.52 -17.80
N ASN A 80 -10.94 -0.01 -18.23
CA ASN A 80 -11.29 -0.07 -19.64
C ASN A 80 -11.96 1.24 -20.12
N ALA A 81 -12.19 1.36 -21.41
CA ALA A 81 -12.80 2.55 -22.02
C ALA A 81 -14.24 2.84 -21.52
N SER A 82 -14.95 1.84 -21.00
CA SER A 82 -16.28 1.99 -20.39
C SER A 82 -16.24 2.38 -18.91
N GLY A 83 -15.03 2.49 -18.31
CA GLY A 83 -14.84 2.76 -16.90
C GLY A 83 -14.96 1.54 -15.98
N GLU A 84 -15.12 0.35 -16.55
CA GLU A 84 -15.09 -0.89 -15.76
C GLU A 84 -13.69 -1.13 -15.21
N LYS A 85 -13.63 -1.54 -13.95
CA LYS A 85 -12.40 -1.80 -13.21
C LYS A 85 -12.11 -3.30 -13.15
N LYS A 86 -10.86 -3.68 -13.39
CA LYS A 86 -10.35 -5.05 -13.26
C LYS A 86 -9.06 -5.06 -12.46
N VAL A 87 -9.01 -5.87 -11.41
CA VAL A 87 -7.77 -6.06 -10.63
C VAL A 87 -6.71 -6.71 -11.52
N VAL A 88 -5.53 -6.10 -11.54
CA VAL A 88 -4.37 -6.58 -12.29
C VAL A 88 -3.71 -7.73 -11.54
N ARG A 89 -3.54 -8.86 -12.19
CA ARG A 89 -2.84 -10.03 -11.64
C ARG A 89 -1.37 -9.97 -12.04
N LEU A 90 -0.48 -10.04 -11.04
CA LEU A 90 0.95 -9.91 -11.24
C LEU A 90 1.67 -11.24 -11.08
N ASN A 91 2.55 -11.54 -12.01
CA ASN A 91 3.49 -12.64 -11.91
C ASN A 91 4.46 -12.44 -10.71
N PRO A 92 5.12 -13.50 -10.25
CA PRO A 92 6.11 -13.38 -9.18
C PRO A 92 7.18 -12.32 -9.49
N PRO A 93 7.56 -11.49 -8.48
CA PRO A 93 8.47 -10.39 -8.69
C PRO A 93 9.92 -10.82 -8.87
N THR A 94 10.67 -9.98 -9.58
CA THR A 94 12.12 -9.87 -9.48
C THR A 94 12.46 -8.72 -8.55
N ILE A 95 13.41 -8.95 -7.63
CA ILE A 95 13.80 -7.98 -6.60
C ILE A 95 15.27 -7.63 -6.80
N THR A 96 15.58 -6.35 -6.78
CA THR A 96 16.95 -5.83 -6.83
C THR A 96 17.14 -4.72 -5.80
N GLU A 97 18.35 -4.64 -5.25
CA GLU A 97 18.78 -3.62 -4.30
C GLU A 97 19.97 -2.86 -4.93
N PRO A 98 19.70 -1.81 -5.73
CA PRO A 98 20.77 -1.07 -6.39
C PRO A 98 21.72 -0.37 -5.42
N ASP A 99 21.25 -0.06 -4.24
CA ASP A 99 22.02 0.46 -3.11
C ASP A 99 21.34 0.10 -1.77
N ILE A 100 22.00 0.46 -0.64
CA ILE A 100 21.53 0.11 0.72
C ILE A 100 20.20 0.76 1.14
N LYS A 101 19.73 1.76 0.40
CA LYS A 101 18.51 2.54 0.73
C LYS A 101 17.38 2.35 -0.27
N THR A 102 17.63 1.61 -1.35
CA THR A 102 16.70 1.48 -2.46
C THR A 102 16.35 0.02 -2.71
N LEU A 103 15.07 -0.29 -2.69
CA LEU A 103 14.52 -1.58 -3.11
C LEU A 103 13.73 -1.40 -4.39
N VAL A 104 14.02 -2.19 -5.40
CA VAL A 104 13.26 -2.22 -6.66
C VAL A 104 12.61 -3.58 -6.84
N VAL A 105 11.29 -3.55 -7.03
CA VAL A 105 10.47 -4.74 -7.28
C VAL A 105 9.88 -4.60 -8.68
N THR A 106 10.21 -5.52 -9.56
CA THR A 106 9.69 -5.55 -10.94
C THR A 106 8.87 -6.80 -11.16
N CYS A 107 7.70 -6.65 -11.75
CA CYS A 107 6.81 -7.75 -12.11
C CYS A 107 6.03 -7.42 -13.37
N THR A 108 5.51 -8.45 -14.03
CA THR A 108 4.64 -8.29 -15.20
C THR A 108 3.26 -8.82 -14.89
N ASP A 109 2.25 -8.29 -15.55
CA ASP A 109 0.94 -8.91 -15.58
C ASP A 109 0.85 -10.02 -16.65
N VAL A 110 -0.34 -10.57 -16.83
CA VAL A 110 -0.61 -11.64 -17.82
C VAL A 110 -0.59 -11.13 -19.27
N GLU A 111 -0.66 -9.82 -19.47
CA GLU A 111 -0.64 -9.14 -20.77
C GLU A 111 0.75 -8.56 -21.10
N ASN A 112 1.76 -8.84 -20.23
CA ASN A 112 3.14 -8.35 -20.30
C ASN A 112 3.32 -6.85 -20.11
N HIS A 113 2.37 -6.15 -19.44
CA HIS A 113 2.65 -4.84 -18.92
C HIS A 113 3.67 -4.97 -17.77
N SER A 114 4.72 -4.16 -17.79
CA SER A 114 5.79 -4.23 -16.80
C SER A 114 5.58 -3.18 -15.72
N PHE A 115 5.36 -3.63 -14.49
CA PHE A 115 5.25 -2.76 -13.31
C PHE A 115 6.57 -2.74 -12.56
N LYS A 116 7.04 -1.53 -12.26
CA LYS A 116 8.22 -1.28 -11.44
C LYS A 116 7.82 -0.49 -10.20
N MET A 117 8.15 -1.02 -9.04
CA MET A 117 7.92 -0.39 -7.74
C MET A 117 9.29 -0.08 -7.13
N THR A 118 9.57 1.19 -6.91
CA THR A 118 10.83 1.65 -6.33
C THR A 118 10.55 2.25 -4.96
N PHE A 119 11.19 1.71 -3.93
CA PHE A 119 11.07 2.15 -2.55
C PHE A 119 12.37 2.83 -2.13
N THR A 120 12.27 4.04 -1.61
CA THR A 120 13.38 4.81 -1.04
C THR A 120 13.13 5.11 0.43
N GLU A 121 14.03 5.83 1.08
CA GLU A 121 13.88 6.15 2.50
C GLU A 121 12.59 6.92 2.83
N SER A 122 12.14 7.82 1.95
CA SER A 122 11.02 8.75 2.21
C SER A 122 9.78 8.54 1.36
N ASP A 123 9.89 7.80 0.27
CA ASP A 123 8.81 7.66 -0.72
C ASP A 123 8.85 6.31 -1.43
N PHE A 124 7.77 5.99 -2.11
CA PHE A 124 7.75 4.93 -3.10
C PHE A 124 7.06 5.40 -4.38
N GLU A 125 7.53 4.86 -5.48
CA GLU A 125 7.01 5.13 -6.82
C GLU A 125 6.56 3.83 -7.45
N ILE A 126 5.46 3.88 -8.19
CA ILE A 126 5.01 2.78 -9.04
C ILE A 126 4.86 3.31 -10.44
N SER A 127 5.54 2.68 -11.38
CA SER A 127 5.44 2.97 -12.80
C SER A 127 5.04 1.72 -13.58
N CYS A 128 4.39 1.94 -14.72
CA CYS A 128 4.04 0.88 -15.66
C CYS A 128 4.67 1.19 -17.02
N ASP A 129 5.49 0.27 -17.52
CA ASP A 129 6.00 0.32 -18.88
C ASP A 129 5.15 -0.60 -19.77
N THR A 130 4.53 -0.01 -20.78
CA THR A 130 3.61 -0.69 -21.69
C THR A 130 3.64 -0.05 -23.07
N ASN A 131 3.50 -0.90 -24.11
CA ASN A 131 3.29 -0.45 -25.48
C ASN A 131 1.81 -0.13 -25.78
N ASP A 132 0.89 -0.50 -24.87
CA ASP A 132 -0.53 -0.20 -24.99
C ASP A 132 -0.81 1.24 -24.54
N LYS A 133 -1.08 2.12 -25.51
CA LYS A 133 -1.37 3.54 -25.29
C LYS A 133 -2.72 3.78 -24.59
N ASP A 134 -3.60 2.82 -24.62
CA ASP A 134 -4.94 2.89 -24.03
C ASP A 134 -4.98 2.27 -22.63
N PHE A 135 -3.87 1.67 -22.17
CA PHE A 135 -3.77 1.12 -20.83
C PHE A 135 -3.87 2.25 -19.79
N ARG A 136 -4.88 2.15 -18.94
CA ARG A 136 -5.10 3.07 -17.82
C ARG A 136 -5.19 2.27 -16.54
N TRP A 137 -4.55 2.74 -15.50
CA TRP A 137 -4.52 2.06 -14.22
C TRP A 137 -4.54 3.02 -13.03
N SER A 138 -4.93 2.52 -11.88
CA SER A 138 -4.91 3.21 -10.59
C SER A 138 -4.43 2.27 -9.48
N LEU A 139 -4.13 2.85 -8.33
CA LEU A 139 -3.99 2.14 -7.06
C LEU A 139 -5.26 2.35 -6.26
N ASP A 140 -6.03 1.29 -6.08
CA ASP A 140 -7.28 1.35 -5.36
C ASP A 140 -7.15 0.62 -4.02
N LEU A 141 -7.51 1.30 -2.93
CA LEU A 141 -7.68 0.67 -1.63
C LEU A 141 -8.99 -0.12 -1.62
N HIS A 142 -8.87 -1.43 -1.44
CA HIS A 142 -10.00 -2.33 -1.21
C HIS A 142 -10.13 -2.63 0.29
N THR A 143 -11.30 -2.42 0.85
CA THR A 143 -11.57 -2.67 2.28
C THR A 143 -13.06 -2.74 2.56
N ALA A 144 -13.45 -3.57 3.52
CA ALA A 144 -14.79 -3.59 4.09
C ALA A 144 -14.91 -2.68 5.34
N SER A 145 -13.82 -2.08 5.81
CA SER A 145 -13.84 -1.21 6.98
C SER A 145 -14.45 0.14 6.65
N SER A 146 -15.36 0.59 7.51
CA SER A 146 -15.88 1.96 7.50
C SER A 146 -15.02 2.94 8.33
N GLU A 147 -14.06 2.43 9.08
CA GLU A 147 -13.20 3.22 9.97
C GLU A 147 -11.84 3.51 9.30
N LEU A 148 -11.86 4.33 8.27
CA LEU A 148 -10.65 4.76 7.58
C LEU A 148 -10.17 6.11 8.13
N PRO A 149 -8.84 6.34 8.16
CA PRO A 149 -8.28 7.59 8.67
C PRO A 149 -8.46 8.78 7.71
N PHE A 150 -8.80 8.55 6.45
CA PHE A 150 -8.86 9.57 5.41
C PHE A 150 -10.05 10.49 5.61
N LYS A 151 -9.83 11.80 5.53
CA LYS A 151 -10.86 12.82 5.79
C LYS A 151 -11.24 13.58 4.52
N GLU A 152 -10.26 14.15 3.85
CA GLU A 152 -10.47 15.00 2.68
C GLU A 152 -9.21 15.06 1.81
N ILE A 153 -9.35 15.59 0.61
CA ILE A 153 -8.24 15.83 -0.32
C ILE A 153 -8.06 17.34 -0.49
N GLU A 154 -6.85 17.80 -0.25
CA GLU A 154 -6.41 19.16 -0.52
C GLU A 154 -5.31 19.17 -1.60
N GLY A 155 -5.72 19.37 -2.86
CA GLY A 155 -4.81 19.29 -4.02
C GLY A 155 -4.23 17.89 -4.19
N GLN A 156 -2.94 17.73 -3.95
CA GLN A 156 -2.22 16.45 -4.02
C GLN A 156 -2.09 15.76 -2.65
N ASN A 157 -2.71 16.31 -1.61
CA ASN A 157 -2.59 15.81 -0.25
C ASN A 157 -3.87 15.09 0.19
N ILE A 158 -3.72 13.88 0.71
CA ILE A 158 -4.78 13.17 1.42
C ILE A 158 -4.60 13.48 2.91
N MET A 159 -5.54 14.23 3.48
CA MET A 159 -5.55 14.57 4.88
C MET A 159 -6.09 13.37 5.67
N ALA A 160 -5.37 12.96 6.69
CA ALA A 160 -5.71 11.80 7.49
C ALA A 160 -5.64 12.10 9.00
N GLU A 161 -6.47 11.39 9.77
CA GLU A 161 -6.46 11.47 11.23
C GLU A 161 -6.63 10.06 11.82
N PHE A 162 -5.70 9.67 12.68
CA PHE A 162 -5.72 8.39 13.37
C PHE A 162 -5.48 8.59 14.86
N GLN A 163 -6.41 8.15 15.69
CA GLN A 163 -6.36 8.31 17.15
C GLN A 163 -6.08 9.76 17.60
N GLY A 164 -6.70 10.75 16.92
CA GLY A 164 -6.52 12.16 17.20
C GLY A 164 -5.23 12.79 16.65
N PHE A 165 -4.36 11.99 16.04
CA PHE A 165 -3.15 12.50 15.39
C PHE A 165 -3.41 12.76 13.90
N LYS A 166 -3.11 13.97 13.46
CA LYS A 166 -3.28 14.38 12.06
C LYS A 166 -1.99 14.19 11.28
N TYR A 167 -2.11 13.62 10.10
CA TYR A 167 -0.99 13.41 9.18
C TYR A 167 -1.43 13.58 7.72
N VAL A 168 -0.48 13.65 6.82
CA VAL A 168 -0.71 13.90 5.40
C VAL A 168 0.01 12.84 4.58
N ILE A 169 -0.70 12.28 3.60
CA ILE A 169 -0.14 11.44 2.56
C ILE A 169 -0.09 12.28 1.29
N ARG A 170 1.11 12.54 0.80
CA ARG A 170 1.29 13.35 -0.40
C ARG A 170 1.40 12.47 -1.64
N CYS A 171 0.52 12.69 -2.58
CA CYS A 171 0.63 12.13 -3.92
C CYS A 171 1.57 12.99 -4.74
N LEU A 172 2.73 12.46 -5.14
CA LEU A 172 3.75 13.21 -5.89
C LEU A 172 3.42 13.24 -7.39
N ASP A 173 2.76 12.20 -7.88
CA ASP A 173 2.27 12.07 -9.25
C ASP A 173 0.90 11.39 -9.25
N GLY A 174 0.12 11.59 -10.32
CA GLY A 174 -1.25 11.10 -10.40
C GLY A 174 -2.25 12.01 -9.67
N LYS A 175 -3.46 11.54 -9.47
CA LYS A 175 -4.57 12.25 -8.84
C LYS A 175 -5.15 11.41 -7.72
N PRO A 176 -5.09 11.86 -6.45
CA PRO A 176 -5.74 11.17 -5.35
C PRO A 176 -7.26 11.38 -5.42
N GLU A 177 -8.02 10.34 -5.07
CA GLU A 177 -9.47 10.36 -4.98
C GLU A 177 -9.93 9.60 -3.73
N ILE A 178 -10.97 10.09 -3.05
CA ILE A 178 -11.69 9.38 -2.01
C ILE A 178 -13.11 9.15 -2.53
N SER A 179 -13.47 7.88 -2.74
CA SER A 179 -14.83 7.46 -3.09
C SER A 179 -15.44 6.74 -1.89
N GLY A 180 -16.64 7.13 -1.54
CA GLY A 180 -17.44 6.45 -0.50
C GLY A 180 -18.24 5.30 -1.06
#